data_eb78cf2e9096a790fd2f1853ddf3271f
#
_entry.id   eb78cf2e9096a790fd2f1853ddf3271f
#
_cell.length_a   1.000
_cell.length_b   1.000
_cell.length_c   1.000
_cell.angle_alpha   90.00
_cell.angle_beta   90.00
_cell.angle_gamma   90.00
#
_symmetry.space_group_name_H-M   'P 1'
#
loop_
_entity.id
_entity.type
_entity.pdbx_description
1 polymer ?
#
loop_
_entity_poly.entity_id
_entity_poly.type
_entity_poly.pdbx_seq_one_letter_code
_entity_poly.pdbx_strand_id
1 'polypeptide(L)' 'MEIKFFNAKWCGPCKQMKPHIDELISEGYNIQSIDVDEQPELAQEHNVRGVPTLVINGNSLVGYRNKSQIKEAVGG' A
#
# COMPACT_ATOMS: atom_id res chain seq x y z
N MET A 1 14.06 -2.30 2.48
CA MET A 1 12.84 -1.92 3.22
C MET A 1 11.62 -2.49 2.52
N GLU A 2 10.78 -3.20 3.24
CA GLU A 2 9.58 -3.78 2.68
C GLU A 2 8.37 -2.87 2.91
N ILE A 3 7.60 -2.66 1.87
CA ILE A 3 6.40 -1.86 1.91
C ILE A 3 5.21 -2.77 1.63
N LYS A 4 4.16 -2.69 2.44
CA LYS A 4 2.95 -3.47 2.22
C LYS A 4 1.83 -2.54 1.77
N PHE A 5 1.22 -2.89 0.63
CA PHE A 5 0.11 -2.13 0.07
C PHE A 5 -1.18 -2.94 0.25
N PHE A 6 -1.97 -2.53 1.23
CA PHE A 6 -3.26 -3.18 1.50
C PHE A 6 -4.33 -2.56 0.63
N ASN A 7 -5.04 -3.40 -0.12
CA ASN A 7 -6.01 -2.96 -1.10
C ASN A 7 -7.18 -3.95 -1.18
N ALA A 8 -8.17 -3.60 -1.99
CA ALA A 8 -9.31 -4.47 -2.25
C ALA A 8 -9.82 -4.21 -3.66
N LYS A 9 -10.42 -5.22 -4.27
CA LYS A 9 -10.89 -5.13 -5.66
C LYS A 9 -12.03 -4.12 -5.82
N TRP A 10 -12.82 -3.94 -4.76
CA TRP A 10 -13.97 -3.00 -4.78
C TRP A 10 -13.56 -1.57 -4.45
N CYS A 11 -12.33 -1.34 -4.09
CA CYS A 11 -11.84 -0.04 -3.62
C CYS A 11 -11.43 0.84 -4.82
N GLY A 12 -12.20 1.90 -5.09
CA GLY A 12 -11.90 2.84 -6.17
C GLY A 12 -10.56 3.53 -6.02
N PRO A 13 -10.27 4.16 -4.86
CA PRO A 13 -8.97 4.80 -4.64
C PRO A 13 -7.79 3.84 -4.75
N CYS A 14 -7.98 2.56 -4.37
CA CYS A 14 -6.95 1.55 -4.53
C CYS A 14 -6.60 1.35 -6.00
N LYS A 15 -7.61 1.35 -6.85
CA LYS A 15 -7.41 1.17 -8.30
C LYS A 15 -6.64 2.35 -8.89
N GLN A 16 -6.90 3.56 -8.39
CA GLN A 16 -6.19 4.75 -8.84
C GLN A 16 -4.75 4.77 -8.34
N MET A 17 -4.51 4.16 -7.20
CA MET A 17 -3.17 4.10 -6.61
C MET A 17 -2.30 3.02 -7.25
N LYS A 18 -2.92 1.98 -7.78
CA LYS A 18 -2.20 0.84 -8.34
C LYS A 18 -1.16 1.20 -9.41
N PRO A 19 -1.46 2.09 -10.39
CA PRO A 19 -0.44 2.48 -11.37
C PRO A 19 0.81 3.08 -10.71
N HIS A 20 0.63 3.85 -9.66
CA HIS A 20 1.76 4.43 -8.92
C HIS A 20 2.58 3.34 -8.23
N ILE A 21 1.88 2.37 -7.66
CA ILE A 21 2.53 1.22 -7.01
C ILE A 21 3.33 0.41 -8.04
N ASP A 22 2.73 0.14 -9.19
CA ASP A 22 3.40 -0.63 -10.25
C ASP A 22 4.64 0.08 -10.77
N GLU A 23 4.57 1.40 -10.92
CA GLU A 23 5.73 2.19 -11.34
C GLU A 23 6.86 2.11 -10.32
N LEU A 24 6.51 2.22 -9.04
CA LEU A 24 7.51 2.14 -7.97
C LEU A 24 8.18 0.76 -7.92
N ILE A 25 7.39 -0.29 -8.12
CA ILE A 25 7.94 -1.64 -8.18
C ILE A 25 8.93 -1.75 -9.35
N SER A 26 8.59 -1.18 -10.50
CA SER A 26 9.48 -1.20 -11.66
C SER A 26 10.76 -0.41 -11.42
N GLU A 27 10.73 0.55 -10.49
CA GLU A 27 11.91 1.33 -10.12
C GLU A 27 12.76 0.66 -9.04
N GLY A 28 12.35 -0.53 -8.59
CA GLY A 28 13.13 -1.29 -7.62
C GLY A 28 12.62 -1.23 -6.18
N TYR A 29 11.49 -0.58 -5.94
CA TYR A 29 10.92 -0.57 -4.60
C TYR A 29 10.31 -1.93 -4.28
N ASN A 30 10.52 -2.39 -3.05
CA ASN A 30 10.01 -3.69 -2.61
C ASN A 30 8.62 -3.49 -2.01
N ILE A 31 7.59 -3.58 -2.85
CA ILE A 31 6.20 -3.38 -2.43
C ILE A 31 5.43 -4.68 -2.63
N GLN A 32 4.86 -5.19 -1.54
CA GLN A 32 4.00 -6.36 -1.58
C GLN A 32 2.55 -5.91 -1.59
N SER A 33 1.80 -6.33 -2.61
CA SER A 33 0.37 -6.03 -2.71
C SER A 33 -0.42 -7.09 -1.96
N ILE A 34 -1.28 -6.67 -1.05
CA ILE A 34 -2.08 -7.57 -0.22
C ILE A 34 -3.54 -7.22 -0.36
N ASP A 35 -4.34 -8.19 -0.82
CA ASP A 35 -5.79 -8.04 -0.91
C ASP A 35 -6.39 -8.40 0.44
N VAL A 36 -7.06 -7.43 1.09
CA VAL A 36 -7.58 -7.64 2.44
C VAL A 36 -8.72 -8.65 2.49
N ASP A 37 -9.39 -8.88 1.38
CA ASP A 37 -10.44 -9.88 1.32
C ASP A 37 -9.87 -11.29 1.19
N GLU A 38 -8.72 -11.43 0.54
CA GLU A 38 -8.05 -12.71 0.38
C GLU A 38 -7.16 -13.06 1.57
N GLN A 39 -6.60 -12.04 2.21
CA GLN A 39 -5.68 -12.25 3.34
C GLN A 39 -6.08 -11.37 4.53
N PRO A 40 -7.27 -11.60 5.10
CA PRO A 40 -7.74 -10.79 6.22
C PRO A 40 -6.86 -10.89 7.46
N GLU A 41 -6.16 -12.01 7.63
CA GLU A 41 -5.27 -12.19 8.78
C GLU A 41 -4.13 -11.16 8.77
N LEU A 42 -3.57 -10.88 7.59
CA LEU A 42 -2.50 -9.90 7.46
C LEU A 42 -2.99 -8.50 7.77
N ALA A 43 -4.20 -8.17 7.31
CA ALA A 43 -4.81 -6.88 7.61
C ALA A 43 -4.99 -6.72 9.12
N GLN A 44 -5.45 -7.76 9.79
CA GLN A 44 -5.62 -7.76 11.24
C GLN A 44 -4.30 -7.60 11.96
N GLU A 45 -3.29 -8.32 11.51
CA GLU A 45 -1.96 -8.30 12.10
C GLU A 45 -1.35 -6.91 12.08
N HIS A 46 -1.61 -6.15 11.02
CA HIS A 46 -1.11 -4.79 10.87
C HIS A 46 -2.12 -3.71 11.27
N ASN A 47 -3.23 -4.11 11.88
CA ASN A 47 -4.31 -3.19 12.30
C ASN A 47 -4.86 -2.35 11.16
N VAL A 48 -4.95 -2.93 9.97
CA VAL A 48 -5.49 -2.25 8.81
C VAL A 48 -7.01 -2.32 8.86
N ARG A 49 -7.67 -1.17 8.94
CA ARG A 49 -9.13 -1.09 9.04
C ARG A 49 -9.79 -0.49 7.82
N GLY A 50 -9.01 0.03 6.91
CA GLY A 50 -9.53 0.64 5.69
C GLY A 50 -8.52 0.50 4.58
N VAL A 51 -8.96 0.72 3.36
CA VAL A 51 -8.09 0.64 2.18
C VAL A 51 -8.28 1.89 1.33
N PRO A 52 -7.24 2.33 0.63
CA PRO A 52 -5.89 1.77 0.60
C PRO A 52 -5.11 2.13 1.86
N THR A 53 -4.21 1.25 2.27
CA THR A 53 -3.30 1.53 3.37
C THR A 53 -1.90 1.06 2.98
N LEU A 54 -0.91 1.90 3.21
CA LEU A 54 0.49 1.53 3.03
C LEU A 54 1.13 1.35 4.40
N VAL A 55 1.84 0.25 4.59
CA VAL A 55 2.62 0.05 5.81
C VAL A 55 4.08 0.12 5.42
N ILE A 56 4.78 1.12 5.95
CA ILE A 56 6.19 1.39 5.66
C ILE A 56 6.94 1.41 6.99
N ASN A 57 7.85 0.47 7.21
CA ASN A 57 8.61 0.39 8.46
C ASN A 57 7.71 0.40 9.71
N GLY A 58 6.58 -0.29 9.63
CA GLY A 58 5.65 -0.34 10.74
C GLY A 58 4.74 0.87 10.87
N ASN A 59 4.89 1.87 10.02
CA ASN A 59 4.03 3.06 10.02
C ASN A 59 2.94 2.90 8.97
N SER A 60 1.68 3.14 9.37
CA SER A 60 0.54 3.01 8.47
C SER A 60 0.16 4.37 7.91
N LEU A 61 0.00 4.42 6.59
CA LEU A 61 -0.50 5.60 5.88
C LEU A 61 -1.83 5.23 5.27
N VAL A 62 -2.92 5.77 5.81
CA VAL A 62 -4.27 5.45 5.36
C VAL A 62 -4.71 6.45 4.31
N GLY A 63 -5.30 5.93 3.23
CA GLY A 63 -5.84 6.75 2.16
C GLY A 63 -4.95 6.83 0.94
N TYR A 64 -5.48 7.44 -0.10
CA TYR A 64 -4.78 7.55 -1.38
C TYR A 64 -3.49 8.36 -1.25
N ARG A 65 -2.44 7.87 -1.88
CA ARG A 65 -1.15 8.58 -2.01
C ARG A 65 -0.66 8.42 -3.45
N ASN A 66 -0.17 9.49 -4.04
CA ASN A 66 0.43 9.39 -5.37
C ASN A 66 1.90 8.98 -5.25
N LYS A 67 2.54 8.77 -6.40
CA LYS A 67 3.92 8.29 -6.45
C LYS A 67 4.89 9.16 -5.65
N SER A 68 4.78 10.49 -5.80
CA SER A 68 5.65 11.44 -5.09
C SER A 68 5.48 11.33 -3.58
N GLN A 69 4.23 11.23 -3.13
CA GLN A 69 3.92 11.14 -1.71
C GLN A 69 4.47 9.84 -1.11
N ILE A 70 4.38 8.76 -1.87
CA ILE A 70 4.91 7.47 -1.40
C ILE A 70 6.42 7.55 -1.28
N LYS A 71 7.11 8.14 -2.27
CA LYS A 71 8.56 8.30 -2.22
C LYS A 71 9.00 9.12 -1.00
N GLU A 72 8.28 10.20 -0.71
CA GLU A 72 8.57 11.01 0.47
C GLU A 72 8.42 10.20 1.75
N ALA A 73 7.36 9.41 1.83
CA ALA A 73 7.09 8.61 3.02
C ALA A 73 8.15 7.55 3.25
N VAL A 74 8.75 7.04 2.17
CA VAL A 74 9.81 6.02 2.26
C VAL A 74 11.13 6.63 2.74
N GLY A 75 11.24 7.93 2.73
CA GLY A 75 12.42 8.59 3.25
C GLY A 75 13.25 9.25 2.17
N GLY A 76 12.58 9.59 1.10
CA GLY A 76 13.24 10.29 0.02
C GLY A 76 13.64 11.70 0.38
#